data_612e5e9ca744676f8280b5c19b5ad85c
#
_entry.id   612e5e9ca744676f8280b5c19b5ad85c
#
_cell.length_a   1.000
_cell.length_b   1.000
_cell.length_c   1.000
_cell.angle_alpha   90.00
_cell.angle_beta   90.00
_cell.angle_gamma   90.00
#
_symmetry.space_group_name_H-M   'P 1'
#
loop_
_entity.id
_entity.type
_entity.pdbx_description
1 polymer ?
#
loop_
_entity_poly.entity_id
_entity_poly.type
_entity_poly.pdbx_seq_one_letter_code
_entity_poly.pdbx_strand_id
1 'polypeptide(L)'
;MLPRPGDERGSAPAEFVMVAALLTVLTLSVLQLGLALHVRNTVLDAAAEGARYGALADNTLADGASRTRDLITSAIGAGYAQDVTASAGSYLQHPAVSVTVRTPLPLIGLVGIDGGLEVTGHAAKETLG
;
A
#
# COMPACT_ATOMS: atom_id res chain seq x y z
N MET A 1 38.01 34.93 22.20
CA MET A 1 37.78 34.04 23.35
C MET A 1 38.04 32.61 22.90
N LEU A 2 39.00 31.94 23.52
CA LEU A 2 39.33 30.55 23.17
C LEU A 2 38.26 29.62 23.80
N PRO A 3 37.68 28.68 23.05
CA PRO A 3 36.76 27.71 23.60
C PRO A 3 37.48 26.86 24.64
N ARG A 4 36.76 26.59 25.73
CA ARG A 4 37.31 25.71 26.78
C ARG A 4 37.31 24.28 26.32
N PRO A 5 38.30 23.44 26.68
CA PRO A 5 38.33 22.04 26.31
C PRO A 5 37.06 21.28 26.69
N GLY A 6 36.38 21.67 27.77
CA GLY A 6 35.11 21.07 28.17
C GLY A 6 33.96 21.40 27.20
N ASP A 7 33.98 22.58 26.56
CA ASP A 7 32.95 22.99 25.63
C ASP A 7 33.08 22.20 24.31
N GLU A 8 34.31 21.95 23.86
CA GLU A 8 34.55 21.12 22.67
C GLU A 8 34.14 19.67 22.89
N ARG A 9 34.37 19.14 24.09
CA ARG A 9 33.96 17.78 24.44
C ARG A 9 32.44 17.64 24.53
N GLY A 10 31.74 18.67 24.99
CA GLY A 10 30.28 18.70 25.04
C GLY A 10 29.67 18.84 23.65
N SER A 11 30.34 19.58 22.74
CA SER A 11 29.87 19.81 21.39
C SER A 11 29.96 18.58 20.50
N ALA A 12 31.07 17.83 20.54
CA ALA A 12 31.27 16.67 19.71
C ALA A 12 30.26 15.54 19.98
N PRO A 13 29.97 15.15 21.25
CA PRO A 13 28.91 14.19 21.53
C PRO A 13 27.52 14.68 21.12
N ALA A 14 27.24 15.97 21.30
CA ALA A 14 25.96 16.55 20.91
C ALA A 14 25.79 16.51 19.39
N GLU A 15 26.81 16.85 18.63
CA GLU A 15 26.80 16.76 17.18
C GLU A 15 26.61 15.33 16.71
N PHE A 16 27.30 14.38 17.33
CA PHE A 16 27.14 12.95 17.01
C PHE A 16 25.72 12.49 17.23
N VAL A 17 25.11 12.85 18.36
CA VAL A 17 23.72 12.48 18.67
C VAL A 17 22.75 13.08 17.65
N MET A 18 22.98 14.34 17.27
CA MET A 18 22.12 15.01 16.28
C MET A 18 22.23 14.35 14.90
N VAL A 19 23.43 14.02 14.46
CA VAL A 19 23.66 13.33 13.19
C VAL A 19 23.07 11.93 13.24
N ALA A 20 23.27 11.20 14.34
CA ALA A 20 22.71 9.87 14.51
C ALA A 20 21.18 9.90 14.49
N ALA A 21 20.56 10.88 15.17
CA ALA A 21 19.12 11.05 15.14
C ALA A 21 18.60 11.36 13.73
N LEU A 22 19.29 12.25 13.03
CA LEU A 22 18.90 12.62 11.66
C LEU A 22 19.01 11.42 10.71
N LEU A 23 20.09 10.66 10.80
CA LEU A 23 20.29 9.46 9.97
C LEU A 23 19.24 8.40 10.31
N THR A 24 18.90 8.25 11.59
CA THR A 24 17.86 7.30 12.02
C THR A 24 16.50 7.69 11.43
N VAL A 25 16.12 8.95 11.54
CA VAL A 25 14.85 9.45 10.99
C VAL A 25 14.84 9.26 9.48
N LEU A 26 15.94 9.58 8.80
CA LEU A 26 16.05 9.42 7.35
C LEU A 26 15.90 7.94 6.95
N THR A 27 16.59 7.04 7.64
CA THR A 27 16.53 5.60 7.38
C THR A 27 15.12 5.07 7.59
N LEU A 28 14.49 5.43 8.70
CA LEU A 28 13.11 5.01 8.99
C LEU A 28 12.13 5.55 7.94
N SER A 29 12.34 6.79 7.49
CA SER A 29 11.51 7.40 6.45
C SER A 29 11.61 6.63 5.14
N VAL A 30 12.80 6.25 4.73
CA VAL A 30 13.03 5.47 3.51
C VAL A 30 12.39 4.08 3.64
N LEU A 31 12.54 3.43 4.79
CA LEU A 31 11.93 2.13 5.04
C LEU A 31 10.39 2.22 5.01
N GLN A 32 9.81 3.26 5.61
CA GLN A 32 8.37 3.47 5.58
C GLN A 32 7.86 3.71 4.16
N LEU A 33 8.58 4.51 3.38
CA LEU A 33 8.22 4.74 1.99
C LEU A 33 8.28 3.43 1.19
N GLY A 34 9.34 2.66 1.37
CA GLY A 34 9.48 1.35 0.72
C GLY A 34 8.34 0.40 1.09
N LEU A 35 7.98 0.35 2.37
CA LEU A 35 6.88 -0.48 2.84
C LEU A 35 5.53 -0.01 2.26
N ALA A 36 5.28 1.29 2.24
CA ALA A 36 4.05 1.84 1.67
C ALA A 36 3.93 1.51 0.18
N LEU A 37 5.02 1.63 -0.57
CA LEU A 37 5.05 1.26 -1.99
C LEU A 37 4.86 -0.24 -2.19
N HIS A 38 5.45 -1.06 -1.33
CA HIS A 38 5.27 -2.51 -1.37
C HIS A 38 3.81 -2.90 -1.15
N VAL A 39 3.18 -2.34 -0.14
CA VAL A 39 1.75 -2.59 0.15
C VAL A 39 0.89 -2.12 -1.02
N ARG A 40 1.15 -0.92 -1.54
CA ARG A 40 0.40 -0.38 -2.67
C ARG A 40 0.50 -1.29 -3.90
N ASN A 41 1.71 -1.70 -4.26
CA ASN A 41 1.93 -2.56 -5.42
C ASN A 41 1.27 -3.93 -5.23
N THR A 42 1.38 -4.51 -4.04
CA THR A 42 0.76 -5.80 -3.74
C THR A 42 -0.77 -5.72 -3.82
N VAL A 43 -1.36 -4.68 -3.26
CA VAL A 43 -2.81 -4.49 -3.27
C VAL A 43 -3.30 -4.21 -4.68
N LEU A 44 -2.56 -3.41 -5.45
CA LEU A 44 -2.91 -3.12 -6.84
C LEU A 44 -2.85 -4.37 -7.71
N ASP A 45 -1.81 -5.18 -7.56
CA ASP A 45 -1.68 -6.44 -8.28
C ASP A 45 -2.81 -7.41 -7.92
N ALA A 46 -3.18 -7.48 -6.65
CA ALA A 46 -4.29 -8.32 -6.19
C ALA A 46 -5.62 -7.83 -6.77
N ALA A 47 -5.84 -6.52 -6.79
CA ALA A 47 -7.06 -5.94 -7.37
C ALA A 47 -7.14 -6.22 -8.88
N ALA A 48 -6.04 -6.09 -9.59
CA ALA A 48 -5.98 -6.40 -11.03
C ALA A 48 -6.25 -7.87 -11.29
N GLU A 49 -5.66 -8.76 -10.52
CA GLU A 49 -5.90 -10.19 -10.65
C GLU A 49 -7.33 -10.57 -10.28
N GLY A 50 -7.87 -9.98 -9.22
CA GLY A 50 -9.27 -10.19 -8.84
C GLY A 50 -10.24 -9.68 -9.90
N ALA A 51 -9.94 -8.55 -10.54
CA ALA A 51 -10.73 -8.03 -11.63
C ALA A 51 -10.72 -8.99 -12.83
N ARG A 52 -9.56 -9.52 -13.19
CA ARG A 52 -9.46 -10.53 -14.25
C ARG A 52 -10.26 -11.77 -13.91
N TYR A 53 -10.14 -12.25 -12.68
CA TYR A 53 -10.87 -13.44 -12.24
C TYR A 53 -12.39 -13.22 -12.29
N GLY A 54 -12.86 -12.07 -11.79
CA GLY A 54 -14.28 -11.72 -11.82
C GLY A 54 -14.81 -11.43 -13.23
N ALA A 55 -13.93 -11.10 -14.16
CA ALA A 55 -14.28 -10.83 -15.56
C ALA A 55 -14.42 -12.09 -16.41
N LEU A 56 -14.01 -13.25 -15.90
CA LEU A 56 -14.18 -14.51 -16.62
C LEU A 56 -15.67 -14.81 -16.80
N ALA A 57 -16.00 -15.44 -17.95
CA ALA A 57 -17.39 -15.65 -18.36
C ALA A 57 -18.26 -16.37 -17.32
N ASP A 58 -17.66 -17.32 -16.58
CA ASP A 58 -18.36 -18.14 -15.60
C ASP A 58 -18.30 -17.59 -14.18
N ASN A 59 -17.64 -16.45 -13.98
CA ASN A 59 -17.44 -15.90 -12.64
C ASN A 59 -18.31 -14.68 -12.39
N THR A 60 -18.49 -14.34 -11.11
CA THR A 60 -19.29 -13.20 -10.66
C THR A 60 -18.39 -12.11 -10.10
N LEU A 61 -18.99 -10.94 -9.84
CA LEU A 61 -18.30 -9.86 -9.13
C LEU A 61 -17.86 -10.28 -7.73
N ALA A 62 -18.69 -11.06 -7.04
CA ALA A 62 -18.35 -11.60 -5.72
C ALA A 62 -17.12 -12.51 -5.79
N ASP A 63 -16.98 -13.29 -6.85
CA ASP A 63 -15.80 -14.12 -7.07
C ASP A 63 -14.54 -13.27 -7.23
N GLY A 64 -14.63 -12.18 -7.95
CA GLY A 64 -13.52 -11.24 -8.13
C GLY A 64 -13.10 -10.59 -6.82
N ALA A 65 -14.05 -10.15 -6.02
CA ALA A 65 -13.77 -9.54 -4.71
C ALA A 65 -13.16 -10.57 -3.75
N SER A 66 -13.69 -11.79 -3.74
CA SER A 66 -13.19 -12.88 -2.89
C SER A 66 -11.74 -13.25 -3.28
N ARG A 67 -11.46 -13.35 -4.57
CA ARG A 67 -10.12 -13.64 -5.06
C ARG A 67 -9.14 -12.55 -4.63
N THR A 68 -9.53 -11.29 -4.72
CA THR A 68 -8.71 -10.15 -4.29
C THR A 68 -8.41 -10.25 -2.80
N ARG A 69 -9.40 -10.52 -1.97
CA ARG A 69 -9.21 -10.68 -0.51
C ARG A 69 -8.24 -11.80 -0.18
N ASP A 70 -8.38 -12.94 -0.85
CA ASP A 70 -7.51 -14.09 -0.63
C ASP A 70 -6.06 -13.78 -0.99
N LEU A 71 -5.84 -13.09 -2.10
CA LEU A 71 -4.49 -12.71 -2.54
C LEU A 71 -3.85 -11.73 -1.56
N ILE A 72 -4.59 -10.71 -1.12
CA ILE A 72 -4.09 -9.74 -0.15
C ILE A 72 -3.78 -10.42 1.18
N THR A 73 -4.70 -11.23 1.67
CA THR A 73 -4.55 -11.94 2.95
C THR A 73 -3.32 -12.83 2.94
N SER A 74 -3.10 -13.55 1.85
CA SER A 74 -1.93 -14.44 1.72
C SER A 74 -0.62 -13.67 1.62
N ALA A 75 -0.63 -12.49 1.00
CA ALA A 75 0.58 -11.73 0.75
C ALA A 75 0.99 -10.84 1.93
N ILE A 76 0.04 -10.11 2.53
CA ILE A 76 0.34 -9.08 3.53
C ILE A 76 -0.60 -9.10 4.74
N GLY A 77 -1.60 -9.97 4.76
CA GLY A 77 -2.47 -10.18 5.92
C GLY A 77 -3.89 -9.66 5.74
N ALA A 78 -4.80 -10.21 6.53
CA ALA A 78 -6.23 -9.95 6.45
C ALA A 78 -6.60 -8.50 6.81
N GLY A 79 -5.77 -7.81 7.59
CA GLY A 79 -6.01 -6.41 7.95
C GLY A 79 -6.03 -5.47 6.76
N TYR A 80 -5.38 -5.84 5.67
CA TYR A 80 -5.35 -5.05 4.43
C TYR A 80 -6.45 -5.44 3.45
N ALA A 81 -7.25 -6.46 3.74
CA ALA A 81 -8.27 -7.00 2.84
C ALA A 81 -9.70 -6.74 3.33
N GLN A 82 -9.90 -5.77 4.22
CA GLN A 82 -11.20 -5.56 4.86
C GLN A 82 -12.20 -4.80 3.99
N ASP A 83 -11.72 -3.95 3.10
CA ASP A 83 -12.58 -3.13 2.26
C ASP A 83 -12.25 -3.36 0.78
N VAL A 84 -12.91 -4.38 0.22
CA VAL A 84 -12.75 -4.77 -1.19
C VAL A 84 -14.13 -4.78 -1.83
N THR A 85 -14.31 -4.01 -2.89
CA THR A 85 -15.55 -3.94 -3.64
C THR A 85 -15.30 -4.21 -5.12
N ALA A 86 -16.20 -4.99 -5.72
CA ALA A 86 -16.15 -5.26 -7.16
C ALA A 86 -17.39 -4.68 -7.81
N SER A 87 -17.22 -4.10 -8.98
CA SER A 87 -18.33 -3.51 -9.73
C SER A 87 -18.18 -3.78 -11.22
N ALA A 88 -19.30 -3.81 -11.90
CA ALA A 88 -19.35 -3.89 -13.35
C ALA A 88 -19.59 -2.50 -13.91
N GLY A 89 -18.96 -2.20 -15.04
CA GLY A 89 -19.13 -0.92 -15.69
C GLY A 89 -18.42 -0.93 -17.03
N SER A 90 -18.03 0.25 -17.51
CA SER A 90 -17.24 0.36 -18.71
C SER A 90 -15.91 1.03 -18.42
N TYR A 91 -14.86 0.55 -19.06
CA TYR A 91 -13.54 1.12 -19.00
C TYR A 91 -13.01 1.19 -20.43
N LEU A 92 -12.58 2.37 -20.83
CA LEU A 92 -12.14 2.62 -22.20
C LEU A 92 -13.20 2.18 -23.24
N GLN A 93 -14.48 2.44 -22.94
CA GLN A 93 -15.64 2.15 -23.79
C GLN A 93 -15.94 0.64 -23.97
N HIS A 94 -15.35 -0.21 -23.14
CA HIS A 94 -15.61 -1.64 -23.16
C HIS A 94 -16.21 -2.09 -21.81
N PRO A 95 -17.10 -3.08 -21.83
CA PRO A 95 -17.56 -3.68 -20.56
C PRO A 95 -16.37 -4.18 -19.76
N ALA A 96 -16.34 -3.82 -18.50
CA ALA A 96 -15.20 -4.13 -17.63
C ALA A 96 -15.66 -4.43 -16.22
N VAL A 97 -14.83 -5.20 -15.51
CA VAL A 97 -14.95 -5.40 -14.06
C VAL A 97 -13.89 -4.56 -13.39
N SER A 98 -14.28 -3.83 -12.36
CA SER A 98 -13.38 -3.03 -11.56
C SER A 98 -13.40 -3.54 -10.14
N VAL A 99 -12.23 -3.72 -9.54
CA VAL A 99 -12.09 -4.07 -8.13
C VAL A 99 -11.38 -2.92 -7.44
N THR A 100 -12.02 -2.35 -6.45
CA THR A 100 -11.48 -1.26 -5.65
C THR A 100 -11.15 -1.77 -4.26
N VAL A 101 -9.95 -1.48 -3.79
CA VAL A 101 -9.47 -1.84 -2.45
C VAL A 101 -9.11 -0.56 -1.72
N ARG A 102 -9.67 -0.40 -0.53
CA ARG A 102 -9.29 0.66 0.42
C ARG A 102 -8.63 -0.01 1.60
N THR A 103 -7.44 0.43 1.92
CA THR A 103 -6.64 -0.20 2.96
C THR A 103 -5.84 0.84 3.72
N PRO A 104 -5.48 0.59 5.00
CA PRO A 104 -4.64 1.53 5.74
C PRO A 104 -3.24 1.54 5.15
N LEU A 105 -2.62 2.72 5.18
CA LEU A 105 -1.19 2.85 4.87
C LEU A 105 -0.38 2.47 6.11
N PRO A 106 0.66 1.63 5.96
CA PRO A 106 1.49 1.23 7.10
C PRO A 106 2.52 2.31 7.44
N LEU A 107 2.05 3.45 7.96
CA LEU A 107 2.90 4.55 8.41
C LEU A 107 3.04 4.50 9.93
N ILE A 108 4.24 4.18 10.40
CA ILE A 108 4.57 4.15 11.83
C ILE A 108 4.76 5.58 12.31
N GLY A 109 4.11 5.97 13.41
CA GLY A 109 4.22 7.30 14.00
C GLY A 109 3.22 8.32 13.48
N LEU A 110 2.58 8.05 12.35
CA LEU A 110 1.37 8.75 11.95
C LEU A 110 0.22 7.83 12.28
N VAL A 111 -0.73 8.33 13.04
CA VAL A 111 -1.95 7.58 13.37
C VAL A 111 -2.46 6.98 12.08
N GLY A 112 -2.61 5.65 12.05
CA GLY A 112 -3.04 4.94 10.84
C GLY A 112 -4.27 5.61 10.26
N ILE A 113 -4.11 6.21 9.08
CA ILE A 113 -5.23 6.80 8.38
C ILE A 113 -5.98 5.63 7.75
N ASP A 114 -7.10 5.26 8.36
CA ASP A 114 -7.97 4.22 7.79
C ASP A 114 -8.39 4.64 6.39
N GLY A 115 -8.18 3.75 5.41
CA GLY A 115 -8.48 4.07 4.03
C GLY A 115 -7.50 5.03 3.37
N GLY A 116 -6.28 5.18 3.91
CA GLY A 116 -5.27 6.06 3.35
C GLY A 116 -4.76 5.65 1.98
N LEU A 117 -5.00 4.40 1.58
CA LEU A 117 -4.66 3.89 0.26
C LEU A 117 -5.91 3.37 -0.44
N GLU A 118 -6.17 3.87 -1.63
CA GLU A 118 -7.23 3.34 -2.49
C GLU A 118 -6.63 2.99 -3.85
N VAL A 119 -6.85 1.76 -4.28
CA VAL A 119 -6.41 1.29 -5.60
C VAL A 119 -7.58 0.63 -6.32
N THR A 120 -7.57 0.72 -7.64
CA THR A 120 -8.60 0.09 -8.48
C THR A 120 -7.91 -0.68 -9.60
N GLY A 121 -8.24 -1.96 -9.72
CA GLY A 121 -7.84 -2.80 -10.84
C GLY A 121 -9.00 -2.96 -11.81
N HIS A 122 -8.71 -3.03 -13.08
CA HIS A 122 -9.70 -3.19 -14.15
C HIS A 122 -9.36 -4.39 -15.02
N ALA A 123 -10.39 -5.05 -15.50
CA ALA A 123 -10.23 -6.08 -16.52
C ALA A 123 -11.43 -6.05 -17.46
N ALA A 124 -11.17 -6.25 -18.75
CA ALA A 124 -12.24 -6.37 -19.74
C ALA A 124 -13.07 -7.62 -19.44
N LYS A 125 -14.38 -7.47 -19.46
CA LYS A 125 -15.29 -8.59 -19.20
C LYS A 125 -15.21 -9.56 -20.38
N GLU A 126 -15.01 -10.84 -20.07
CA GLU A 126 -15.05 -11.90 -21.06
C GLU A 126 -16.48 -12.12 -21.52
N THR A 127 -16.70 -12.12 -22.82
CA THR A 127 -18.01 -12.40 -23.40
C THR A 127 -17.96 -13.72 -24.13
N LEU A 128 -18.98 -14.56 -23.88
CA LEU A 128 -19.17 -15.81 -24.60
C LEU A 128 -19.88 -15.51 -25.94
N GLY A 129 -19.22 -15.81 -27.00
CA GLY A 129 -19.80 -15.67 -28.34
C GLY A 129 -19.11 -14.72 -29.21
#